data_8e31582fe25a6fcf6723f5da3012fd1f
#
_entry.id   8e31582fe25a6fcf6723f5da3012fd1f
#
_cell.length_a   1.000
_cell.length_b   1.000
_cell.length_c   1.000
_cell.angle_alpha   90.00
_cell.angle_beta   90.00
_cell.angle_gamma   90.00
#
_symmetry.space_group_name_H-M   'P 1'
#
loop_
_entity.id
_entity.type
_entity.pdbx_description
1 polymer ?
#
loop_
_entity_poly.entity_id
_entity_poly.type
_entity_poly.pdbx_seq_one_letter_code
_entity_poly.pdbx_strand_id
1 'polypeptide(L)'
;MHWRKLDKAEMERAPVMWRAFLFNVTALPDDELWRHDQAGDLPGFGNKIHARFMRELIKANKGKRGFTYTHKPVDNRNATHRLNAKLVSESNANGFTVNLSANNLRQADTLAAQKIGPVVSILPAEYGRANDKGEFTESLAEYRRRTKDLPRTTPEGRKLVVCPAQFLDNKTCANCKLCSHANRTCIVGFAAHGQSKRKASAIANGKASQ
;
A
#
# COMPACT_ATOMS: atom_id res chain seq x y z
N MET A 1 7.38 16.44 2.87
CA MET A 1 8.40 16.25 1.81
C MET A 1 7.77 16.68 0.49
N HIS A 2 8.31 17.71 -0.17
CA HIS A 2 7.80 18.16 -1.46
C HIS A 2 8.35 17.25 -2.57
N TRP A 3 7.46 16.59 -3.29
CA TRP A 3 7.80 15.87 -4.51
C TRP A 3 8.08 16.90 -5.61
N ARG A 4 9.32 16.99 -6.05
CA ARG A 4 9.69 17.77 -7.23
C ARG A 4 10.03 16.83 -8.39
N LYS A 5 9.89 17.30 -9.61
CA LYS A 5 10.43 16.59 -10.76
C LYS A 5 11.96 16.50 -10.61
N LEU A 6 12.51 15.33 -10.90
CA LEU A 6 13.95 15.14 -10.97
C LEU A 6 14.53 16.09 -12.04
N ASP A 7 15.62 16.75 -11.73
CA ASP A 7 16.37 17.49 -12.74
C ASP A 7 17.16 16.56 -13.67
N LYS A 8 17.74 17.11 -14.74
CA LYS A 8 18.47 16.32 -15.75
C LYS A 8 19.63 15.52 -15.13
N ALA A 9 20.42 16.12 -14.22
CA ALA A 9 21.54 15.46 -13.57
C ALA A 9 21.10 14.33 -12.64
N GLU A 10 19.95 14.48 -11.96
CA GLU A 10 19.35 13.42 -11.15
C GLU A 10 18.85 12.27 -12.02
N MET A 11 18.25 12.56 -13.18
CA MET A 11 17.80 11.54 -14.14
C MET A 11 18.98 10.75 -14.74
N GLU A 12 20.10 11.41 -15.02
CA GLU A 12 21.33 10.75 -15.52
C GLU A 12 21.93 9.79 -14.48
N ARG A 13 21.82 10.10 -13.19
CA ARG A 13 22.27 9.25 -12.08
C ARG A 13 21.31 8.13 -11.70
N ALA A 14 20.04 8.21 -12.11
CA ALA A 14 19.01 7.25 -11.73
C ALA A 14 19.39 5.77 -12.00
N PRO A 15 20.04 5.39 -13.11
CA PRO A 15 20.45 4.00 -13.33
C PRO A 15 21.51 3.51 -12.35
N VAL A 16 22.39 4.37 -11.88
CA VAL A 16 23.42 4.02 -10.88
C VAL A 16 22.76 3.85 -9.52
N MET A 17 21.87 4.77 -9.14
CA MET A 17 21.12 4.71 -7.88
C MET A 17 20.21 3.48 -7.84
N TRP A 18 19.58 3.11 -8.97
CA TRP A 18 18.76 1.91 -9.06
C TRP A 18 19.59 0.63 -8.80
N ARG A 19 20.77 0.51 -9.41
CA ARG A 19 21.67 -0.64 -9.17
C ARG A 19 22.15 -0.71 -7.74
N ALA A 20 22.51 0.42 -7.13
CA ALA A 20 22.88 0.49 -5.72
C ALA A 20 21.73 0.08 -4.80
N PHE A 21 20.51 0.53 -5.10
CA PHE A 21 19.31 0.12 -4.38
C PHE A 21 19.08 -1.39 -4.48
N LEU A 22 19.15 -1.98 -5.67
CA LEU A 22 18.99 -3.43 -5.85
C LEU A 22 20.08 -4.23 -5.13
N PHE A 23 21.31 -3.74 -5.13
CA PHE A 23 22.41 -4.34 -4.36
C PHE A 23 22.08 -4.37 -2.86
N ASN A 24 21.62 -3.24 -2.31
CA ASN A 24 21.22 -3.16 -0.89
C ASN A 24 20.05 -4.11 -0.58
N VAL A 25 19.05 -4.22 -1.46
CA VAL A 25 17.95 -5.18 -1.28
C VAL A 25 18.47 -6.62 -1.28
N THR A 26 19.36 -6.94 -2.21
CA THR A 26 19.96 -8.30 -2.30
C THR A 26 20.77 -8.65 -1.06
N ALA A 27 21.42 -7.67 -0.43
CA ALA A 27 22.23 -7.83 0.77
C ALA A 27 21.41 -7.94 2.08
N LEU A 28 20.10 -7.70 2.04
CA LEU A 28 19.25 -7.92 3.21
C LEU A 28 19.32 -9.39 3.65
N PRO A 29 19.20 -9.68 4.96
CA PRO A 29 19.07 -11.05 5.46
C PRO A 29 17.90 -11.80 4.84
N ASP A 30 17.98 -13.13 4.80
CA ASP A 30 16.83 -13.93 4.41
C ASP A 30 15.68 -13.76 5.40
N ASP A 31 14.46 -13.82 4.90
CA ASP A 31 13.22 -13.54 5.63
C ASP A 31 13.09 -12.10 6.17
N GLU A 32 14.02 -11.18 5.85
CA GLU A 32 13.89 -9.78 6.27
C GLU A 32 12.62 -9.15 5.72
N LEU A 33 11.85 -8.53 6.63
CA LEU A 33 10.68 -7.74 6.27
C LEU A 33 11.10 -6.32 5.91
N TRP A 34 10.88 -5.93 4.69
CA TRP A 34 11.18 -4.58 4.25
C TRP A 34 10.07 -3.99 3.39
N ARG A 35 9.96 -2.67 3.39
CA ARG A 35 8.99 -1.93 2.59
C ARG A 35 9.69 -1.12 1.51
N HIS A 36 9.31 -1.38 0.26
CA HIS A 36 9.67 -0.52 -0.86
C HIS A 36 8.81 0.74 -0.80
N ASP A 37 9.45 1.91 -0.86
CA ASP A 37 8.88 3.24 -0.80
C ASP A 37 8.00 3.54 0.44
N GLN A 38 8.40 4.54 1.19
CA GLN A 38 7.53 5.16 2.20
C GLN A 38 6.56 6.14 1.55
N ALA A 39 6.98 6.72 0.42
CA ALA A 39 6.20 7.62 -0.40
C ALA A 39 6.63 7.43 -1.86
N GLY A 40 5.67 7.42 -2.77
CA GLY A 40 5.87 7.10 -4.18
C GLY A 40 5.03 5.92 -4.62
N ASP A 41 5.41 5.34 -5.74
CA ASP A 41 4.73 4.19 -6.34
C ASP A 41 5.80 3.27 -6.98
N LEU A 42 5.37 2.16 -7.54
CA LEU A 42 6.23 1.22 -8.27
C LEU A 42 7.07 1.91 -9.37
N PRO A 43 8.28 1.41 -9.66
CA PRO A 43 9.15 2.00 -10.68
C PRO A 43 8.42 2.08 -12.02
N GLY A 44 8.42 3.27 -12.61
CA GLY A 44 7.73 3.52 -13.87
C GLY A 44 7.43 4.99 -14.08
N PHE A 45 6.66 5.29 -15.13
CA PHE A 45 6.27 6.64 -15.48
C PHE A 45 4.75 6.76 -15.64
N GLY A 46 4.16 7.77 -15.02
CA GLY A 46 2.71 7.96 -15.00
C GLY A 46 2.00 6.68 -14.53
N ASN A 47 1.05 6.21 -15.32
CA ASN A 47 0.27 5.01 -15.03
C ASN A 47 0.98 3.69 -15.38
N LYS A 48 2.18 3.72 -16.00
CA LYS A 48 2.88 2.52 -16.48
C LYS A 48 3.92 2.05 -15.47
N ILE A 49 3.91 0.75 -15.14
CA ILE A 49 4.98 0.07 -14.41
C ILE A 49 6.10 -0.25 -15.42
N HIS A 50 7.34 0.00 -15.05
CA HIS A 50 8.50 -0.34 -15.88
C HIS A 50 8.86 -1.83 -15.71
N ALA A 51 8.52 -2.65 -16.70
CA ALA A 51 8.59 -4.11 -16.62
C ALA A 51 9.99 -4.64 -16.25
N ARG A 52 11.06 -4.07 -16.83
CA ARG A 52 12.43 -4.48 -16.52
C ARG A 52 12.78 -4.18 -15.06
N PHE A 53 12.54 -2.96 -14.58
CA PHE A 53 12.87 -2.57 -13.20
C PHE A 53 12.04 -3.37 -12.18
N MET A 54 10.78 -3.63 -12.49
CA MET A 54 9.95 -4.47 -11.62
C MET A 54 10.49 -5.89 -11.49
N ARG A 55 10.94 -6.52 -12.59
CA ARG A 55 11.54 -7.87 -12.57
C ARG A 55 12.90 -7.90 -11.88
N GLU A 56 13.71 -6.86 -12.08
CA GLU A 56 14.98 -6.70 -11.34
C GLU A 56 14.73 -6.61 -9.82
N LEU A 57 13.69 -5.89 -9.39
CA LEU A 57 13.29 -5.78 -7.99
C LEU A 57 12.79 -7.12 -7.42
N ILE A 58 11.93 -7.82 -8.16
CA ILE A 58 11.48 -9.17 -7.79
C ILE A 58 12.67 -10.10 -7.59
N LYS A 59 13.65 -10.07 -8.52
CA LYS A 59 14.86 -10.89 -8.42
C LYS A 59 15.70 -10.53 -7.19
N ALA A 60 15.90 -9.25 -6.92
CA ALA A 60 16.65 -8.79 -5.73
C ALA A 60 15.96 -9.17 -4.41
N ASN A 61 14.64 -9.23 -4.41
CA ASN A 61 13.83 -9.61 -3.24
C ASN A 61 13.84 -11.12 -2.94
N LYS A 62 14.44 -11.97 -3.79
CA LYS A 62 14.42 -13.43 -3.57
C LYS A 62 14.93 -13.80 -2.18
N GLY A 63 14.12 -14.57 -1.43
CA GLY A 63 14.40 -14.95 -0.03
C GLY A 63 14.02 -13.90 1.01
N LYS A 64 13.51 -12.73 0.63
CA LYS A 64 13.10 -11.65 1.53
C LYS A 64 11.58 -11.47 1.50
N ARG A 65 11.04 -10.69 2.46
CA ARG A 65 9.61 -10.37 2.58
C ARG A 65 9.36 -8.91 2.21
N GLY A 66 9.69 -8.54 0.97
CA GLY A 66 9.41 -7.21 0.48
C GLY A 66 7.93 -6.97 0.23
N PHE A 67 7.45 -5.76 0.53
CA PHE A 67 6.11 -5.34 0.17
C PHE A 67 6.05 -3.86 -0.18
N THR A 68 5.02 -3.50 -0.94
CA THR A 68 4.74 -2.12 -1.34
C THR A 68 3.26 -1.91 -1.62
N TYR A 69 2.92 -0.68 -2.01
CA TYR A 69 1.58 -0.28 -2.41
C TYR A 69 1.62 0.39 -3.77
N THR A 70 0.54 0.27 -4.55
CA THR A 70 0.43 0.94 -5.84
C THR A 70 -0.97 1.48 -6.10
N HIS A 71 -1.03 2.68 -6.69
CA HIS A 71 -2.23 3.24 -7.29
C HIS A 71 -2.25 3.09 -8.82
N LYS A 72 -1.20 2.50 -9.42
CA LYS A 72 -1.17 2.30 -10.86
C LYS A 72 -2.31 1.37 -11.28
N PRO A 73 -3.07 1.74 -12.33
CA PRO A 73 -4.25 1.01 -12.72
C PRO A 73 -3.90 -0.39 -13.23
N VAL A 74 -4.72 -1.37 -12.84
CA VAL A 74 -4.54 -2.80 -13.14
C VAL A 74 -5.77 -3.42 -13.82
N ASP A 75 -6.74 -2.60 -14.23
CA ASP A 75 -7.90 -3.06 -14.97
C ASP A 75 -7.56 -3.48 -16.42
N ASN A 76 -8.53 -3.96 -17.17
CA ASN A 76 -8.31 -4.46 -18.53
C ASN A 76 -8.54 -3.42 -19.63
N ARG A 77 -8.76 -2.12 -19.31
CA ARG A 77 -9.16 -1.06 -20.23
C ARG A 77 -8.19 -0.83 -21.39
N ASN A 78 -6.89 -1.01 -21.16
CA ASN A 78 -5.88 -0.82 -22.20
C ASN A 78 -4.64 -1.70 -21.98
N ALA A 79 -3.70 -1.69 -22.94
CA ALA A 79 -2.48 -2.51 -22.89
C ALA A 79 -1.59 -2.18 -21.67
N THR A 80 -1.49 -0.91 -21.26
CA THR A 80 -0.70 -0.50 -20.08
C THR A 80 -1.29 -1.08 -18.81
N HIS A 81 -2.61 -1.00 -18.61
CA HIS A 81 -3.27 -1.53 -17.42
C HIS A 81 -3.16 -3.06 -17.35
N ARG A 82 -3.33 -3.76 -18.49
CA ARG A 82 -3.11 -5.21 -18.57
C ARG A 82 -1.67 -5.61 -18.26
N LEU A 83 -0.68 -4.85 -18.74
CA LEU A 83 0.73 -5.07 -18.40
C LEU A 83 0.97 -4.88 -16.90
N ASN A 84 0.43 -3.81 -16.31
CA ASN A 84 0.52 -3.57 -14.86
C ASN A 84 -0.07 -4.73 -14.07
N ALA A 85 -1.27 -5.19 -14.43
CA ALA A 85 -1.92 -6.34 -13.80
C ALA A 85 -1.04 -7.59 -13.83
N LYS A 86 -0.45 -7.89 -15.00
CA LYS A 86 0.49 -9.01 -15.16
C LYS A 86 1.71 -8.87 -14.26
N LEU A 87 2.33 -7.68 -14.20
CA LEU A 87 3.52 -7.44 -13.38
C LEU A 87 3.22 -7.50 -11.89
N VAL A 88 2.06 -7.01 -11.45
CA VAL A 88 1.61 -7.13 -10.05
C VAL A 88 1.37 -8.60 -9.68
N SER A 89 0.69 -9.36 -10.52
CA SER A 89 0.48 -10.80 -10.30
C SER A 89 1.80 -11.57 -10.29
N GLU A 90 2.70 -11.29 -11.23
CA GLU A 90 4.05 -11.87 -11.29
C GLU A 90 4.83 -11.58 -10.00
N SER A 91 4.75 -10.36 -9.49
CA SER A 91 5.40 -9.94 -8.25
C SER A 91 4.87 -10.72 -7.05
N ASN A 92 3.55 -10.76 -6.88
CA ASN A 92 2.89 -11.44 -5.78
C ASN A 92 3.19 -12.95 -5.78
N ALA A 93 3.25 -13.57 -6.96
CA ALA A 93 3.61 -14.98 -7.11
C ALA A 93 5.09 -15.29 -6.78
N ASN A 94 5.96 -14.27 -6.84
CA ASN A 94 7.40 -14.40 -6.60
C ASN A 94 7.87 -13.78 -5.27
N GLY A 95 6.97 -13.58 -4.32
CA GLY A 95 7.32 -13.22 -2.93
C GLY A 95 7.60 -11.74 -2.67
N PHE A 96 7.43 -10.85 -3.67
CA PHE A 96 7.41 -9.40 -3.45
C PHE A 96 5.97 -8.92 -3.49
N THR A 97 5.39 -8.64 -2.32
CA THR A 97 3.96 -8.34 -2.20
C THR A 97 3.63 -6.92 -2.65
N VAL A 98 2.86 -6.80 -3.72
CA VAL A 98 2.30 -5.53 -4.20
C VAL A 98 0.83 -5.44 -3.80
N ASN A 99 0.53 -4.49 -2.92
CA ASN A 99 -0.82 -4.21 -2.48
C ASN A 99 -1.47 -3.17 -3.40
N LEU A 100 -2.65 -3.45 -3.90
CA LEU A 100 -3.45 -2.51 -4.69
C LEU A 100 -4.12 -1.49 -3.78
N SER A 101 -3.87 -0.21 -3.99
CA SER A 101 -4.40 0.88 -3.16
C SER A 101 -5.72 1.39 -3.69
N ALA A 102 -6.75 1.34 -2.85
CA ALA A 102 -8.07 1.90 -3.12
C ALA A 102 -8.29 3.21 -2.32
N ASN A 103 -8.96 4.15 -2.92
CA ASN A 103 -9.33 5.42 -2.30
C ASN A 103 -10.54 5.31 -1.37
N ASN A 104 -11.35 4.26 -1.51
CA ASN A 104 -12.51 3.97 -0.67
C ASN A 104 -12.88 2.48 -0.76
N LEU A 105 -13.84 2.04 0.06
CA LEU A 105 -14.24 0.62 0.14
C LEU A 105 -14.93 0.10 -1.13
N ARG A 106 -15.64 0.94 -1.89
CA ARG A 106 -16.24 0.54 -3.19
C ARG A 106 -15.15 0.25 -4.22
N GLN A 107 -14.15 1.12 -4.33
CA GLN A 107 -12.99 0.86 -5.19
C GLN A 107 -12.21 -0.37 -4.73
N ALA A 108 -12.10 -0.58 -3.42
CA ALA A 108 -11.45 -1.78 -2.87
C ALA A 108 -12.17 -3.07 -3.32
N ASP A 109 -13.50 -3.08 -3.33
CA ASP A 109 -14.29 -4.20 -3.86
C ASP A 109 -14.01 -4.43 -5.35
N THR A 110 -14.00 -3.36 -6.15
CA THR A 110 -13.68 -3.45 -7.59
C THR A 110 -12.28 -4.02 -7.84
N LEU A 111 -11.27 -3.60 -7.06
CA LEU A 111 -9.92 -4.13 -7.18
C LEU A 111 -9.81 -5.58 -6.70
N ALA A 112 -10.48 -5.93 -5.60
CA ALA A 112 -10.46 -7.29 -5.05
C ALA A 112 -11.15 -8.29 -5.99
N ALA A 113 -12.20 -7.89 -6.69
CA ALA A 113 -12.90 -8.72 -7.68
C ALA A 113 -11.99 -9.16 -8.84
N GLN A 114 -10.94 -8.37 -9.16
CA GLN A 114 -9.99 -8.69 -10.23
C GLN A 114 -9.02 -9.83 -9.87
N LYS A 115 -8.85 -10.16 -8.57
CA LYS A 115 -7.96 -11.23 -8.08
C LYS A 115 -6.48 -11.10 -8.54
N ILE A 116 -6.01 -9.87 -8.74
CA ILE A 116 -4.64 -9.57 -9.21
C ILE A 116 -3.65 -9.55 -8.04
N GLY A 117 -4.09 -9.09 -6.88
CA GLY A 117 -3.27 -8.99 -5.68
C GLY A 117 -4.06 -8.54 -4.46
N PRO A 118 -3.42 -8.51 -3.28
CA PRO A 118 -4.06 -8.07 -2.06
C PRO A 118 -4.40 -6.58 -2.13
N VAL A 119 -5.52 -6.20 -1.51
CA VAL A 119 -6.05 -4.84 -1.57
C VAL A 119 -5.92 -4.15 -0.22
N VAL A 120 -5.59 -2.86 -0.26
CA VAL A 120 -5.69 -1.93 0.87
C VAL A 120 -6.60 -0.77 0.51
N SER A 121 -7.18 -0.12 1.51
CA SER A 121 -8.07 1.03 1.30
C SER A 121 -7.81 2.13 2.30
N ILE A 122 -7.98 3.38 1.88
CA ILE A 122 -8.13 4.49 2.83
C ILE A 122 -9.49 4.36 3.49
N LEU A 123 -9.52 4.58 4.80
CA LEU A 123 -10.73 4.65 5.62
C LEU A 123 -10.95 6.07 6.13
N PRO A 124 -12.20 6.45 6.44
CA PRO A 124 -12.47 7.67 7.17
C PRO A 124 -11.69 7.76 8.49
N ALA A 125 -11.42 8.98 8.93
CA ALA A 125 -10.55 9.23 10.08
C ALA A 125 -11.06 8.62 11.39
N GLU A 126 -12.37 8.43 11.53
CA GLU A 126 -13.01 7.81 12.71
C GLU A 126 -12.60 6.35 12.93
N TYR A 127 -12.04 5.67 11.94
CA TYR A 127 -11.48 4.34 12.11
C TYR A 127 -10.12 4.31 12.83
N GLY A 128 -9.43 5.46 12.91
CA GLY A 128 -8.13 5.56 13.57
C GLY A 128 -8.24 5.93 15.06
N ARG A 129 -7.21 5.56 15.82
CA ARG A 129 -7.04 5.94 17.23
C ARG A 129 -6.06 7.11 17.38
N ALA A 130 -5.14 7.26 16.44
CA ALA A 130 -4.12 8.31 16.51
C ALA A 130 -4.67 9.69 16.15
N ASN A 131 -4.17 10.72 16.84
CA ASN A 131 -4.37 12.12 16.50
C ASN A 131 -3.53 12.52 15.26
N ASP A 132 -3.53 13.79 14.88
CA ASP A 132 -2.82 14.29 13.71
C ASP A 132 -1.28 14.25 13.87
N LYS A 133 -0.77 14.09 15.10
CA LYS A 133 0.65 13.90 15.42
C LYS A 133 1.06 12.42 15.44
N GLY A 134 0.10 11.49 15.31
CA GLY A 134 0.34 10.05 15.39
C GLY A 134 0.31 9.48 16.82
N GLU A 135 -0.09 10.29 17.81
CA GLU A 135 -0.18 9.89 19.21
C GLU A 135 -1.56 9.30 19.52
N PHE A 136 -1.63 8.30 20.38
CA PHE A 136 -2.90 7.75 20.86
C PHE A 136 -3.41 8.56 22.05
N THR A 137 -4.50 9.29 21.84
CA THR A 137 -5.09 10.20 22.84
C THR A 137 -6.25 9.57 23.62
N GLU A 138 -6.70 8.40 23.24
CA GLU A 138 -7.73 7.62 23.93
C GLU A 138 -7.21 6.23 24.30
N SER A 139 -7.74 5.59 25.33
CA SER A 139 -7.43 4.21 25.67
C SER A 139 -7.95 3.24 24.60
N LEU A 140 -7.40 2.02 24.56
CA LEU A 140 -7.88 0.99 23.64
C LEU A 140 -9.36 0.60 23.91
N ALA A 141 -9.81 0.69 25.17
CA ALA A 141 -11.19 0.41 25.55
C ALA A 141 -12.15 1.47 24.99
N GLU A 142 -11.79 2.75 25.12
CA GLU A 142 -12.54 3.88 24.55
C GLU A 142 -12.60 3.78 23.02
N TYR A 143 -11.46 3.54 22.37
CA TYR A 143 -11.41 3.31 20.94
C TYR A 143 -12.36 2.19 20.49
N ARG A 144 -12.34 1.03 21.14
CA ARG A 144 -13.22 -0.10 20.82
C ARG A 144 -14.69 0.24 20.98
N ARG A 145 -15.05 0.96 22.05
CA ARG A 145 -16.42 1.42 22.30
C ARG A 145 -16.88 2.41 21.22
N ARG A 146 -16.05 3.39 20.86
CA ARG A 146 -16.35 4.40 19.84
C ARG A 146 -16.50 3.78 18.45
N THR A 147 -15.71 2.78 18.14
CA THR A 147 -15.68 2.17 16.79
C THR A 147 -16.50 0.88 16.65
N LYS A 148 -17.27 0.50 17.70
CA LYS A 148 -17.99 -0.79 17.70
C LYS A 148 -19.00 -0.92 16.55
N ASP A 149 -19.65 0.17 16.17
CA ASP A 149 -20.69 0.22 15.16
C ASP A 149 -20.15 0.55 13.75
N LEU A 150 -18.84 0.80 13.63
CA LEU A 150 -18.22 1.02 12.31
C LEU A 150 -18.15 -0.29 11.51
N PRO A 151 -18.48 -0.25 10.21
CA PRO A 151 -18.43 -1.43 9.36
C PRO A 151 -17.07 -2.15 9.42
N ARG A 152 -17.14 -3.48 9.53
CA ARG A 152 -15.97 -4.38 9.47
C ARG A 152 -15.95 -5.21 8.18
N THR A 153 -16.81 -4.84 7.24
CA THR A 153 -16.87 -5.39 5.88
C THR A 153 -16.97 -4.26 4.87
N THR A 154 -16.59 -4.55 3.63
CA THR A 154 -16.86 -3.66 2.50
C THR A 154 -18.33 -3.74 2.08
N PRO A 155 -18.82 -2.87 1.17
CA PRO A 155 -20.16 -2.95 0.61
C PRO A 155 -20.53 -4.32 0.02
N GLU A 156 -19.56 -5.05 -0.57
CA GLU A 156 -19.75 -6.40 -1.11
C GLU A 156 -19.47 -7.53 -0.08
N GLY A 157 -19.39 -7.20 1.21
CA GLY A 157 -19.26 -8.18 2.29
C GLY A 157 -17.86 -8.72 2.53
N ARG A 158 -16.81 -8.19 1.87
CA ARG A 158 -15.43 -8.64 2.11
C ARG A 158 -14.91 -8.15 3.46
N LYS A 159 -14.20 -9.03 4.18
CA LYS A 159 -13.65 -8.72 5.51
C LYS A 159 -12.72 -7.51 5.44
N LEU A 160 -12.98 -6.52 6.31
CA LEU A 160 -12.16 -5.33 6.50
C LEU A 160 -11.41 -5.43 7.84
N VAL A 161 -10.10 -5.21 7.79
CA VAL A 161 -9.24 -5.14 8.98
C VAL A 161 -8.60 -3.76 9.03
N VAL A 162 -8.92 -2.97 10.03
CA VAL A 162 -8.19 -1.70 10.27
C VAL A 162 -6.73 -2.04 10.58
N CYS A 163 -5.78 -1.28 10.01
CA CYS A 163 -4.35 -1.52 10.24
C CYS A 163 -4.04 -1.56 11.75
N PRO A 164 -3.57 -2.70 12.28
CA PRO A 164 -3.35 -2.85 13.73
C PRO A 164 -2.36 -1.83 14.30
N ALA A 165 -1.38 -1.38 13.52
CA ALA A 165 -0.43 -0.35 13.93
C ALA A 165 -1.07 1.04 14.11
N GLN A 166 -2.31 1.25 13.67
CA GLN A 166 -3.03 2.51 13.85
C GLN A 166 -3.92 2.56 15.10
N PHE A 167 -4.00 1.46 15.85
CA PHE A 167 -4.83 1.43 17.06
C PHE A 167 -4.29 0.57 18.21
N LEU A 168 -3.27 -0.27 17.99
CA LEU A 168 -2.65 -1.09 19.04
C LEU A 168 -1.26 -0.53 19.38
N ASP A 169 -1.02 -0.26 20.67
CA ASP A 169 0.19 0.37 21.17
C ASP A 169 1.47 -0.42 20.89
N ASN A 170 1.38 -1.76 20.82
CA ASN A 170 2.51 -2.66 20.63
C ASN A 170 2.61 -3.25 19.21
N LYS A 171 1.89 -2.68 18.23
CA LYS A 171 1.90 -3.15 16.84
C LYS A 171 2.65 -2.21 15.91
N THR A 172 3.59 -2.79 15.20
CA THR A 172 4.36 -2.16 14.11
C THR A 172 4.25 -3.04 12.85
N CYS A 173 4.68 -2.55 11.70
CA CYS A 173 4.74 -3.38 10.49
C CYS A 173 5.62 -4.61 10.69
N ALA A 174 6.73 -4.47 11.44
CA ALA A 174 7.69 -5.53 11.69
C ALA A 174 7.09 -6.75 12.43
N ASN A 175 6.20 -6.49 13.40
CA ASN A 175 5.56 -7.58 14.15
C ASN A 175 4.14 -7.94 13.67
N CYS A 176 3.49 -7.09 12.86
CA CYS A 176 2.18 -7.35 12.26
C CYS A 176 2.27 -8.18 10.97
N LYS A 177 3.17 -7.82 10.07
CA LYS A 177 3.46 -8.47 8.77
C LYS A 177 2.27 -8.61 7.80
N LEU A 178 1.07 -8.11 8.14
CA LEU A 178 -0.17 -8.37 7.39
C LEU A 178 -0.08 -7.91 5.92
N CYS A 179 0.58 -6.78 5.65
CA CYS A 179 0.71 -6.24 4.30
C CYS A 179 1.76 -6.97 3.44
N SER A 180 2.60 -7.83 4.02
CA SER A 180 3.55 -8.66 3.28
C SER A 180 2.97 -10.03 2.87
N HIS A 181 1.71 -10.32 3.20
CA HIS A 181 1.04 -11.56 2.79
C HIS A 181 0.23 -11.34 1.51
N ALA A 182 0.73 -11.85 0.38
CA ALA A 182 0.09 -11.72 -0.93
C ALA A 182 -1.28 -12.44 -1.00
N ASN A 183 -1.43 -13.54 -0.27
CA ASN A 183 -2.63 -14.39 -0.32
C ASN A 183 -3.63 -14.10 0.81
N ARG A 184 -3.55 -12.95 1.49
CA ARG A 184 -4.53 -12.60 2.52
C ARG A 184 -5.92 -12.40 1.92
N THR A 185 -6.94 -12.82 2.65
CA THR A 185 -8.35 -12.74 2.21
C THR A 185 -9.08 -11.48 2.70
N CYS A 186 -8.43 -10.65 3.52
CA CYS A 186 -9.02 -9.41 4.03
C CYS A 186 -8.47 -8.19 3.31
N ILE A 187 -9.27 -7.14 3.26
CA ILE A 187 -8.83 -5.79 2.88
C ILE A 187 -8.26 -5.12 4.13
N VAL A 188 -7.06 -4.54 4.02
CA VAL A 188 -6.47 -3.77 5.11
C VAL A 188 -6.82 -2.30 4.92
N GLY A 189 -7.47 -1.72 5.93
CA GLY A 189 -7.89 -0.33 5.92
C GLY A 189 -6.92 0.57 6.69
N PHE A 190 -6.53 1.68 6.10
CA PHE A 190 -5.73 2.72 6.72
C PHE A 190 -6.60 3.94 7.02
N ALA A 191 -6.86 4.22 8.28
CA ALA A 191 -7.57 5.43 8.68
C ALA A 191 -6.80 6.69 8.25
N ALA A 192 -7.52 7.64 7.71
CA ALA A 192 -6.95 8.93 7.31
C ALA A 192 -6.33 9.65 8.52
N HIS A 193 -5.08 10.09 8.40
CA HIS A 193 -4.32 10.77 9.45
C HIS A 193 -3.36 11.82 8.89
N GLY A 194 -2.72 12.61 9.75
CA GLY A 194 -1.73 13.62 9.39
C GLY A 194 -2.34 14.87 8.74
N GLN A 195 -1.50 15.72 8.14
CA GLN A 195 -1.89 17.04 7.61
C GLN A 195 -3.02 16.97 6.56
N SER A 196 -3.08 15.91 5.75
CA SER A 196 -4.12 15.71 4.73
C SER A 196 -5.33 14.92 5.22
N LYS A 197 -5.50 14.70 6.52
CA LYS A 197 -6.55 13.87 7.12
C LYS A 197 -7.95 14.21 6.62
N ARG A 198 -8.32 15.50 6.59
CA ARG A 198 -9.65 15.92 6.13
C ARG A 198 -9.91 15.55 4.67
N LYS A 199 -8.93 15.82 3.79
CA LYS A 199 -9.02 15.48 2.36
C LYS A 199 -9.07 13.96 2.15
N ALA A 200 -8.20 13.22 2.80
CA ALA A 200 -8.17 11.76 2.72
C ALA A 200 -9.46 11.12 3.25
N SER A 201 -10.00 11.62 4.37
CA SER A 201 -11.27 11.16 4.93
C SER A 201 -12.46 11.47 4.00
N ALA A 202 -12.49 12.63 3.34
CA ALA A 202 -13.51 12.96 2.36
C ALA A 202 -13.47 12.00 1.15
N ILE A 203 -12.28 11.69 0.64
CA ILE A 203 -12.08 10.71 -0.44
C ILE A 203 -12.55 9.31 0.00
N ALA A 204 -12.20 8.88 1.21
CA ALA A 204 -12.62 7.59 1.77
C ALA A 204 -14.15 7.47 1.88
N ASN A 205 -14.84 8.58 2.16
CA ASN A 205 -16.30 8.67 2.18
C ASN A 205 -16.95 8.82 0.79
N GLY A 206 -16.17 8.71 -0.28
CA GLY A 206 -16.67 8.84 -1.66
C GLY A 206 -17.02 10.26 -2.08
N LYS A 207 -16.62 11.27 -1.30
CA LYS A 207 -16.74 12.66 -1.71
C LYS A 207 -15.59 12.98 -2.66
N ALA A 208 -15.93 13.38 -3.91
CA ALA A 208 -14.92 13.79 -4.87
C ALA A 208 -14.06 14.92 -4.29
N SER A 209 -12.75 14.83 -4.45
CA SER A 209 -11.89 15.99 -4.23
C SER A 209 -12.22 17.03 -5.32
N GLN A 210 -12.86 18.12 -4.93
CA GLN A 210 -12.87 19.31 -5.76
C GLN A 210 -11.47 19.88 -5.90
#